data_187dbf863e467d56b73a3e04be00ec58
#
_entry.id   187dbf863e467d56b73a3e04be00ec58
#
_cell.length_a   1.000
_cell.length_b   1.000
_cell.length_c   1.000
_cell.angle_alpha   90.00
_cell.angle_beta   90.00
_cell.angle_gamma   90.00
#
_symmetry.space_group_name_H-M   'P 1'
#
loop_
_entity.id
_entity.type
_entity.pdbx_description
1 polymer ?
#
loop_
_entity_poly.entity_id
_entity_poly.type
_entity_poly.pdbx_seq_one_letter_code
_entity_poly.pdbx_strand_id
1 'polypeptide(L)'
;MRVTPEIEQLTEICKANSKIDVDLYGKYDVKRGLRDVNGKGVLAGLTRISNVQAVKEVDGKEVPCEGNLFYRGINIKELTQGFLKEHRYGFEEMTYLLLFGKLPDEKQLDDFQRVLASQRSLPRNFVRDVIMKAPSKDIMNALSRCVLTLYSYDNNPDDVSLPNVLRQCINLISVFPLLSVYAYHAYNHYERGKSLYIHHPDRSLSTAENILMMLRPDKKYTELEAKILDLALVIHMEHGGGNNSTFTTHVVSSSGTDTYSAIAAALGSLKGPKHGGANLKVVKMIHDLKHHVKDWNDEEEVEAYLRKLLHKEVFDQKGLIYGMGHAIYSVSDPRAEVFKGFVKELAIEKGRQKDYNLYAMIERLAPKVIADERRIYKGVSANVDFYSGFVYSMLDLPLELYTPMFAIARIVGWSAHRMEELINMDKIIRPAYKNVMEEVAYVPLEQR
;
A
#
# COMPACT_ATOMS: atom_id res chain seq x y z
N MET A 1 -16.12 17.07 -16.80
CA MET A 1 -17.62 17.16 -16.81
C MET A 1 -18.06 17.61 -15.44
N ARG A 2 -19.08 18.47 -15.36
CA ARG A 2 -19.71 18.89 -14.09
C ARG A 2 -20.96 18.03 -13.86
N VAL A 3 -21.33 17.84 -12.61
CA VAL A 3 -22.63 17.25 -12.26
C VAL A 3 -23.72 18.25 -12.68
N THR A 4 -24.72 17.78 -13.41
CA THR A 4 -25.85 18.59 -13.87
C THR A 4 -27.10 18.21 -13.06
N PRO A 5 -28.15 19.07 -13.05
CA PRO A 5 -29.42 18.76 -12.34
C PRO A 5 -30.05 17.44 -12.81
N GLU A 6 -29.94 17.12 -14.10
CA GLU A 6 -30.43 15.84 -14.66
C GLU A 6 -29.68 14.64 -14.06
N ILE A 7 -28.33 14.75 -13.92
CA ILE A 7 -27.52 13.70 -13.28
C ILE A 7 -27.89 13.55 -11.80
N GLU A 8 -28.16 14.65 -11.10
CA GLU A 8 -28.62 14.59 -9.69
C GLU A 8 -29.97 13.86 -9.59
N GLN A 9 -30.95 14.20 -10.45
CA GLN A 9 -32.25 13.53 -10.50
C GLN A 9 -32.12 12.03 -10.79
N LEU A 10 -31.33 11.65 -11.79
CA LEU A 10 -31.05 10.24 -12.10
C LEU A 10 -30.35 9.53 -10.96
N THR A 11 -29.52 10.23 -10.20
CA THR A 11 -28.84 9.68 -9.02
C THR A 11 -29.83 9.31 -7.92
N GLU A 12 -30.87 10.15 -7.68
CA GLU A 12 -31.90 9.86 -6.68
C GLU A 12 -32.75 8.64 -7.08
N ILE A 13 -33.08 8.50 -8.36
CA ILE A 13 -33.76 7.30 -8.89
C ILE A 13 -32.88 6.06 -8.67
N CYS A 14 -31.58 6.15 -8.98
CA CYS A 14 -30.64 5.05 -8.76
C CYS A 14 -30.55 4.66 -7.28
N LYS A 15 -30.46 5.64 -6.36
CA LYS A 15 -30.42 5.37 -4.91
C LYS A 15 -31.68 4.68 -4.41
N ALA A 16 -32.86 5.17 -4.84
CA ALA A 16 -34.13 4.60 -4.42
C ALA A 16 -34.27 3.13 -4.81
N ASN A 17 -33.83 2.77 -6.02
CA ASN A 17 -34.00 1.42 -6.58
C ASN A 17 -32.82 0.46 -6.30
N SER A 18 -31.69 0.95 -5.80
CA SER A 18 -30.49 0.12 -5.59
C SER A 18 -30.15 -0.10 -4.12
N LYS A 19 -30.93 0.45 -3.19
CA LYS A 19 -30.67 0.30 -1.76
C LYS A 19 -31.05 -1.11 -1.31
N ILE A 20 -30.09 -1.84 -0.78
CA ILE A 20 -30.30 -3.18 -0.18
C ILE A 20 -30.54 -2.99 1.31
N ASP A 21 -31.60 -3.62 1.84
CA ASP A 21 -31.89 -3.64 3.27
C ASP A 21 -30.74 -4.37 4.02
N VAL A 22 -30.26 -3.73 5.09
CA VAL A 22 -29.14 -4.25 5.89
C VAL A 22 -29.48 -5.60 6.53
N ASP A 23 -30.75 -5.85 6.88
CA ASP A 23 -31.19 -7.07 7.52
C ASP A 23 -31.09 -8.29 6.59
N LEU A 24 -31.13 -8.07 5.27
CA LEU A 24 -30.97 -9.13 4.28
C LEU A 24 -29.57 -9.77 4.33
N TYR A 25 -28.53 -9.02 4.72
CA TYR A 25 -27.19 -9.58 4.89
C TYR A 25 -27.14 -10.63 6.00
N GLY A 26 -27.85 -10.36 7.11
CA GLY A 26 -28.01 -11.35 8.20
C GLY A 26 -28.88 -12.54 7.78
N LYS A 27 -30.02 -12.26 7.12
CA LYS A 27 -30.97 -13.29 6.64
C LYS A 27 -30.31 -14.31 5.72
N TYR A 28 -29.41 -13.87 4.84
CA TYR A 28 -28.74 -14.74 3.87
C TYR A 28 -27.30 -15.10 4.27
N ASP A 29 -26.90 -14.83 5.50
CA ASP A 29 -25.54 -15.08 6.03
C ASP A 29 -24.42 -14.53 5.13
N VAL A 30 -24.63 -13.32 4.56
CA VAL A 30 -23.65 -12.69 3.68
C VAL A 30 -22.51 -12.09 4.49
N LYS A 31 -21.31 -12.54 4.25
CA LYS A 31 -20.08 -12.01 4.90
C LYS A 31 -19.66 -10.69 4.24
N ARG A 32 -20.13 -9.56 4.76
CA ARG A 32 -19.85 -8.22 4.20
C ARG A 32 -18.35 -7.94 4.19
N GLY A 33 -17.82 -7.57 3.01
CA GLY A 33 -16.39 -7.37 2.83
C GLY A 33 -15.57 -8.66 3.04
N LEU A 34 -16.18 -9.84 2.82
CA LEU A 34 -15.60 -11.17 3.05
C LEU A 34 -15.08 -11.34 4.49
N ARG A 35 -15.81 -10.74 5.46
CA ARG A 35 -15.53 -10.91 6.89
C ARG A 35 -16.77 -11.31 7.66
N ASP A 36 -16.58 -12.21 8.63
CA ASP A 36 -17.60 -12.57 9.60
C ASP A 36 -17.89 -11.42 10.58
N VAL A 37 -18.98 -11.51 11.31
CA VAL A 37 -19.36 -10.54 12.37
C VAL A 37 -18.27 -10.37 13.44
N ASN A 38 -17.47 -11.41 13.68
CA ASN A 38 -16.30 -11.38 14.58
C ASN A 38 -15.05 -10.75 13.96
N GLY A 39 -15.12 -10.27 12.69
CA GLY A 39 -14.00 -9.70 11.96
C GLY A 39 -13.05 -10.74 11.34
N LYS A 40 -13.31 -12.05 11.48
CA LYS A 40 -12.52 -13.11 10.83
C LYS A 40 -12.76 -13.09 9.33
N GLY A 41 -11.67 -13.14 8.53
CA GLY A 41 -11.75 -13.19 7.08
C GLY A 41 -12.29 -14.53 6.58
N VAL A 42 -13.06 -14.52 5.49
CA VAL A 42 -13.39 -15.73 4.75
C VAL A 42 -12.13 -16.31 4.14
N LEU A 43 -11.90 -17.61 4.31
CA LEU A 43 -10.77 -18.30 3.65
C LEU A 43 -11.08 -18.45 2.16
N ALA A 44 -10.48 -17.59 1.34
CA ALA A 44 -10.74 -17.51 -0.09
C ALA A 44 -9.69 -18.21 -0.96
N GLY A 45 -8.53 -18.57 -0.39
CA GLY A 45 -7.45 -19.22 -1.14
C GLY A 45 -6.30 -19.65 -0.24
N LEU A 46 -5.31 -20.27 -0.85
CA LEU A 46 -4.06 -20.73 -0.20
C LEU A 46 -2.89 -19.98 -0.80
N THR A 47 -1.87 -19.70 0.01
CA THR A 47 -0.63 -19.06 -0.45
C THR A 47 0.58 -19.61 0.27
N ARG A 48 1.72 -19.63 -0.42
CA ARG A 48 3.04 -19.91 0.13
C ARG A 48 3.92 -18.66 0.21
N ILE A 49 3.37 -17.48 -0.17
CA ILE A 49 4.15 -16.23 -0.28
C ILE A 49 4.39 -15.61 1.10
N SER A 50 3.32 -15.49 1.88
CA SER A 50 3.42 -14.84 3.19
C SER A 50 2.41 -15.40 4.19
N ASN A 51 2.68 -15.19 5.47
CA ASN A 51 1.74 -15.45 6.56
C ASN A 51 1.65 -14.21 7.46
N VAL A 52 0.41 -13.81 7.76
CA VAL A 52 0.08 -12.68 8.64
C VAL A 52 -0.60 -13.25 9.87
N GLN A 53 0.11 -13.30 10.99
CA GLN A 53 -0.35 -13.92 12.22
C GLN A 53 -0.61 -12.87 13.31
N ALA A 54 -1.79 -12.90 13.90
CA ALA A 54 -2.19 -12.03 15.01
C ALA A 54 -2.94 -12.79 16.12
N VAL A 55 -3.12 -14.09 15.94
CA VAL A 55 -3.71 -15.00 16.90
C VAL A 55 -2.87 -16.26 16.99
N LYS A 56 -2.87 -16.89 18.16
CA LYS A 56 -2.29 -18.21 18.40
C LYS A 56 -3.32 -19.10 19.05
N GLU A 57 -3.21 -20.39 18.81
CA GLU A 57 -4.07 -21.39 19.47
C GLU A 57 -3.50 -21.72 20.86
N VAL A 58 -4.33 -21.60 21.89
CA VAL A 58 -4.05 -22.02 23.25
C VAL A 58 -5.25 -22.81 23.74
N ASP A 59 -5.06 -24.08 24.10
CA ASP A 59 -6.10 -24.99 24.57
C ASP A 59 -7.32 -25.07 23.62
N GLY A 60 -7.06 -25.13 22.30
CA GLY A 60 -8.11 -25.20 21.27
C GLY A 60 -8.88 -23.90 21.02
N LYS A 61 -8.42 -22.78 21.59
CA LYS A 61 -9.03 -21.45 21.41
C LYS A 61 -8.04 -20.47 20.76
N GLU A 62 -8.53 -19.69 19.79
CA GLU A 62 -7.75 -18.57 19.23
C GLU A 62 -7.66 -17.44 20.26
N VAL A 63 -6.44 -17.06 20.64
CA VAL A 63 -6.17 -15.91 21.50
C VAL A 63 -5.31 -14.89 20.78
N PRO A 64 -5.53 -13.58 20.95
CA PRO A 64 -4.67 -12.54 20.38
C PRO A 64 -3.22 -12.72 20.82
N CYS A 65 -2.29 -12.51 19.90
CA CYS A 65 -0.85 -12.51 20.18
C CYS A 65 -0.18 -11.31 19.52
N GLU A 66 1.09 -11.11 19.80
CA GLU A 66 1.91 -10.16 19.05
C GLU A 66 1.84 -10.46 17.57
N GLY A 67 1.74 -9.41 16.76
CA GLY A 67 1.69 -9.55 15.32
C GLY A 67 2.98 -10.14 14.76
N ASN A 68 2.85 -11.09 13.85
CA ASN A 68 3.97 -11.61 13.09
C ASN A 68 3.65 -11.55 11.60
N LEU A 69 4.68 -11.26 10.82
CA LEU A 69 4.65 -11.29 9.37
C LEU A 69 5.81 -12.16 8.88
N PHE A 70 5.48 -13.14 8.06
CA PHE A 70 6.47 -14.05 7.50
C PHE A 70 6.50 -13.91 5.97
N TYR A 71 7.67 -13.74 5.41
CA TYR A 71 7.91 -13.84 3.97
C TYR A 71 8.49 -15.21 3.68
N ARG A 72 7.79 -16.04 2.89
CA ARG A 72 8.19 -17.40 2.58
C ARG A 72 8.61 -18.24 3.81
N GLY A 73 7.92 -18.02 4.93
CA GLY A 73 8.16 -18.73 6.18
C GLY A 73 9.23 -18.13 7.11
N ILE A 74 9.91 -17.06 6.72
CA ILE A 74 10.93 -16.38 7.54
C ILE A 74 10.31 -15.10 8.13
N ASN A 75 10.49 -14.88 9.45
CA ASN A 75 9.94 -13.72 10.13
C ASN A 75 10.57 -12.42 9.62
N ILE A 76 9.74 -11.41 9.35
CA ILE A 76 10.19 -10.12 8.82
C ILE A 76 11.21 -9.43 9.75
N LYS A 77 11.10 -9.60 11.07
CA LYS A 77 12.06 -9.05 12.03
C LYS A 77 13.44 -9.70 11.87
N GLU A 78 13.48 -11.01 11.65
CA GLU A 78 14.76 -11.74 11.41
C GLU A 78 15.37 -11.33 10.08
N LEU A 79 14.56 -11.24 9.02
CA LEU A 79 15.01 -10.80 7.70
C LEU A 79 15.60 -9.39 7.74
N THR A 80 14.89 -8.45 8.38
CA THR A 80 15.36 -7.06 8.48
C THR A 80 16.61 -6.93 9.35
N GLN A 81 16.68 -7.63 10.47
CA GLN A 81 17.89 -7.66 11.32
C GLN A 81 19.07 -8.28 10.59
N GLY A 82 18.86 -9.30 9.74
CA GLY A 82 19.91 -9.97 8.98
C GLY A 82 20.64 -8.99 8.06
N PHE A 83 19.96 -8.43 7.06
CA PHE A 83 20.61 -7.55 6.09
C PHE A 83 21.11 -6.22 6.71
N LEU A 84 20.44 -5.70 7.74
CA LEU A 84 20.88 -4.49 8.43
C LEU A 84 22.16 -4.71 9.23
N LYS A 85 22.29 -5.84 9.92
CA LYS A 85 23.53 -6.22 10.65
C LYS A 85 24.72 -6.40 9.71
N GLU A 86 24.45 -6.83 8.50
CA GLU A 86 25.45 -7.01 7.46
C GLU A 86 25.68 -5.74 6.63
N HIS A 87 25.06 -4.61 7.00
CA HIS A 87 25.14 -3.32 6.31
C HIS A 87 24.72 -3.36 4.83
N ARG A 88 23.82 -4.29 4.45
CA ARG A 88 23.32 -4.46 3.09
C ARG A 88 21.96 -3.80 2.90
N TYR A 89 21.57 -3.58 1.65
CA TYR A 89 20.20 -3.24 1.24
C TYR A 89 19.38 -4.53 1.09
N GLY A 90 18.12 -4.50 1.55
CA GLY A 90 17.27 -5.67 1.61
C GLY A 90 16.28 -5.80 0.45
N PHE A 91 15.99 -4.73 -0.30
CA PHE A 91 14.91 -4.75 -1.29
C PHE A 91 15.10 -5.80 -2.37
N GLU A 92 16.28 -5.89 -2.98
CA GLU A 92 16.58 -6.85 -4.04
C GLU A 92 16.59 -8.29 -3.52
N GLU A 93 17.16 -8.52 -2.33
CA GLU A 93 17.20 -9.82 -1.68
C GLU A 93 15.78 -10.33 -1.31
N MET A 94 14.94 -9.44 -0.74
CA MET A 94 13.56 -9.79 -0.41
C MET A 94 12.70 -9.97 -1.66
N THR A 95 12.99 -9.24 -2.74
CA THR A 95 12.37 -9.47 -4.05
C THR A 95 12.68 -10.88 -4.56
N TYR A 96 13.92 -11.31 -4.46
CA TYR A 96 14.31 -12.66 -4.80
C TYR A 96 13.59 -13.72 -3.93
N LEU A 97 13.58 -13.51 -2.61
CA LEU A 97 12.90 -14.41 -1.67
C LEU A 97 11.41 -14.57 -2.02
N LEU A 98 10.69 -13.46 -2.22
CA LEU A 98 9.26 -13.51 -2.51
C LEU A 98 8.93 -14.15 -3.87
N LEU A 99 9.73 -13.87 -4.91
CA LEU A 99 9.52 -14.44 -6.24
C LEU A 99 9.90 -15.93 -6.30
N PHE A 100 11.04 -16.31 -5.72
CA PHE A 100 11.63 -17.64 -5.93
C PHE A 100 11.51 -18.58 -4.71
N GLY A 101 11.03 -18.11 -3.57
CA GLY A 101 10.68 -18.93 -2.41
C GLY A 101 11.84 -19.34 -1.50
N LYS A 102 13.04 -18.82 -1.74
CA LYS A 102 14.24 -19.06 -0.91
C LYS A 102 15.17 -17.85 -0.94
N LEU A 103 15.96 -17.68 0.10
CA LEU A 103 17.02 -16.67 0.12
C LEU A 103 18.09 -17.00 -0.95
N PRO A 104 18.62 -15.99 -1.65
CA PRO A 104 19.72 -16.18 -2.58
C PRO A 104 21.04 -16.42 -1.82
N ASP A 105 21.96 -17.16 -2.41
CA ASP A 105 23.37 -17.06 -2.05
C ASP A 105 23.97 -15.77 -2.64
N GLU A 106 25.21 -15.43 -2.26
CA GLU A 106 25.89 -14.20 -2.69
C GLU A 106 25.91 -14.04 -4.22
N LYS A 107 26.25 -15.11 -4.93
CA LYS A 107 26.29 -15.12 -6.39
C LYS A 107 24.90 -14.93 -7.01
N GLN A 108 23.90 -15.60 -6.46
CA GLN A 108 22.51 -15.48 -6.93
C GLN A 108 21.96 -14.07 -6.71
N LEU A 109 22.29 -13.45 -5.56
CA LEU A 109 21.91 -12.07 -5.28
C LEU A 109 22.55 -11.10 -6.27
N ASP A 110 23.84 -11.22 -6.48
CA ASP A 110 24.61 -10.42 -7.43
C ASP A 110 24.07 -10.56 -8.87
N ASP A 111 23.81 -11.78 -9.33
CA ASP A 111 23.24 -12.05 -10.64
C ASP A 111 21.85 -11.42 -10.78
N PHE A 112 21.01 -11.54 -9.74
CA PHE A 112 19.66 -10.98 -9.74
C PHE A 112 19.66 -9.45 -9.70
N GLN A 113 20.55 -8.83 -8.92
CA GLN A 113 20.72 -7.37 -8.90
C GLN A 113 21.10 -6.86 -10.30
N ARG A 114 22.00 -7.56 -11.01
CA ARG A 114 22.34 -7.23 -12.40
C ARG A 114 21.13 -7.33 -13.35
N VAL A 115 20.30 -8.37 -13.17
CA VAL A 115 19.06 -8.52 -13.95
C VAL A 115 18.14 -7.33 -13.71
N LEU A 116 17.82 -6.98 -12.46
CA LEU A 116 16.97 -5.82 -12.13
C LEU A 116 17.57 -4.52 -12.68
N ALA A 117 18.87 -4.28 -12.49
CA ALA A 117 19.56 -3.09 -12.97
C ALA A 117 19.51 -2.96 -14.50
N SER A 118 19.60 -4.08 -15.23
CA SER A 118 19.51 -4.09 -16.69
C SER A 118 18.12 -3.68 -17.22
N GLN A 119 17.08 -3.87 -16.41
CA GLN A 119 15.69 -3.54 -16.75
C GLN A 119 15.27 -2.13 -16.34
N ARG A 120 16.13 -1.35 -15.65
CA ARG A 120 15.84 0.03 -15.21
C ARG A 120 15.88 1.02 -16.38
N SER A 121 15.08 0.77 -17.42
CA SER A 121 14.95 1.66 -18.57
C SER A 121 13.54 1.62 -19.14
N LEU A 122 13.08 2.76 -19.63
CA LEU A 122 11.78 2.88 -20.29
C LEU A 122 11.94 2.83 -21.83
N PRO A 123 10.91 2.43 -22.57
CA PRO A 123 10.95 2.46 -24.03
C PRO A 123 11.33 3.84 -24.58
N ARG A 124 11.91 3.87 -25.78
CA ARG A 124 12.32 5.13 -26.42
C ARG A 124 11.16 6.12 -26.46
N ASN A 125 11.41 7.37 -26.07
CA ASN A 125 10.44 8.47 -26.02
C ASN A 125 9.28 8.29 -25.05
N PHE A 126 9.19 7.20 -24.27
CA PHE A 126 8.08 6.93 -23.34
C PHE A 126 7.87 8.08 -22.34
N VAL A 127 8.94 8.61 -21.77
CA VAL A 127 8.87 9.76 -20.83
C VAL A 127 8.19 10.94 -21.49
N ARG A 128 8.63 11.32 -22.70
CA ARG A 128 8.08 12.46 -23.45
C ARG A 128 6.63 12.24 -23.89
N ASP A 129 6.34 11.07 -24.47
CA ASP A 129 5.09 10.83 -25.18
C ASP A 129 3.97 10.30 -24.30
N VAL A 130 4.30 9.70 -23.14
CA VAL A 130 3.34 9.11 -22.22
C VAL A 130 3.29 9.89 -20.90
N ILE A 131 4.43 10.03 -20.22
CA ILE A 131 4.46 10.62 -18.88
C ILE A 131 4.22 12.14 -18.96
N MET A 132 4.96 12.85 -19.82
CA MET A 132 4.93 14.31 -19.88
C MET A 132 3.70 14.85 -20.61
N LYS A 133 3.04 14.09 -21.50
CA LYS A 133 1.85 14.57 -22.23
C LYS A 133 0.59 14.71 -21.39
N ALA A 134 0.49 13.95 -20.28
CA ALA A 134 -0.68 13.99 -19.41
C ALA A 134 -0.24 13.98 -17.95
N PRO A 135 0.40 15.05 -17.48
CA PRO A 135 0.79 15.17 -16.07
C PRO A 135 -0.46 15.11 -15.18
N SER A 136 -0.30 14.58 -13.98
CA SER A 136 -1.42 14.44 -13.04
C SER A 136 -0.89 14.65 -11.61
N LYS A 137 -1.64 15.37 -10.79
CA LYS A 137 -1.41 15.46 -9.35
C LYS A 137 -1.50 14.08 -8.68
N ASP A 138 -2.35 13.22 -9.23
CA ASP A 138 -2.52 11.85 -8.77
C ASP A 138 -1.50 10.96 -9.47
N ILE A 139 -0.35 10.77 -8.83
CA ILE A 139 0.75 9.95 -9.37
C ILE A 139 0.34 8.47 -9.49
N MET A 140 -0.55 7.96 -8.66
CA MET A 140 -1.09 6.61 -8.79
C MET A 140 -1.89 6.43 -10.08
N ASN A 141 -2.65 7.47 -10.50
CA ASN A 141 -3.32 7.48 -11.80
C ASN A 141 -2.31 7.49 -12.95
N ALA A 142 -1.28 8.34 -12.86
CA ALA A 142 -0.23 8.38 -13.86
C ALA A 142 0.49 7.03 -13.98
N LEU A 143 0.82 6.39 -12.85
CA LEU A 143 1.46 5.07 -12.79
C LEU A 143 0.58 4.00 -13.46
N SER A 144 -0.71 3.95 -13.15
CA SER A 144 -1.66 2.99 -13.76
C SER A 144 -1.73 3.16 -15.28
N ARG A 145 -1.81 4.41 -15.78
CA ARG A 145 -1.79 4.70 -17.24
C ARG A 145 -0.47 4.26 -17.88
N CYS A 146 0.65 4.52 -17.23
CA CYS A 146 1.95 4.09 -17.72
C CYS A 146 2.05 2.57 -17.81
N VAL A 147 1.59 1.85 -16.79
CA VAL A 147 1.57 0.38 -16.79
C VAL A 147 0.74 -0.15 -17.96
N LEU A 148 -0.50 0.34 -18.14
CA LEU A 148 -1.34 -0.06 -19.27
C LEU A 148 -0.73 0.30 -20.62
N THR A 149 -0.01 1.42 -20.71
CA THR A 149 0.64 1.83 -21.97
C THR A 149 1.87 0.96 -22.29
N LEU A 150 2.59 0.46 -21.26
CA LEU A 150 3.72 -0.47 -21.47
C LEU A 150 3.31 -1.76 -22.19
N TYR A 151 2.06 -2.19 -22.05
CA TYR A 151 1.49 -3.29 -22.85
C TYR A 151 1.75 -3.13 -24.33
N SER A 152 1.55 -1.91 -24.87
CA SER A 152 1.72 -1.61 -26.32
C SER A 152 3.20 -1.59 -26.77
N TYR A 153 4.14 -1.64 -25.84
CA TYR A 153 5.58 -1.70 -26.11
C TYR A 153 6.17 -3.10 -25.89
N ASP A 154 5.37 -4.04 -25.39
CA ASP A 154 5.78 -5.43 -25.23
C ASP A 154 5.45 -6.21 -26.51
N ASN A 155 6.41 -7.01 -27.00
CA ASN A 155 6.21 -7.83 -28.20
C ASN A 155 5.30 -9.05 -27.95
N ASN A 156 5.17 -9.49 -26.69
CA ASN A 156 4.37 -10.64 -26.29
C ASN A 156 3.52 -10.31 -25.04
N PRO A 157 2.64 -9.27 -25.10
CA PRO A 157 1.94 -8.81 -23.93
C PRO A 157 0.94 -9.82 -23.37
N ASP A 158 0.27 -10.58 -24.22
CA ASP A 158 -0.80 -11.54 -23.88
C ASP A 158 -0.29 -12.97 -23.61
N ASP A 159 1.01 -13.22 -23.76
CA ASP A 159 1.61 -14.51 -23.43
C ASP A 159 1.70 -14.69 -21.91
N VAL A 160 0.82 -15.52 -21.36
CA VAL A 160 0.73 -15.86 -19.93
C VAL A 160 1.62 -17.05 -19.51
N SER A 161 2.52 -17.49 -20.39
CA SER A 161 3.53 -18.49 -20.01
C SER A 161 4.38 -17.96 -18.82
N LEU A 162 4.72 -18.85 -17.91
CA LEU A 162 5.45 -18.46 -16.68
C LEU A 162 6.75 -17.71 -16.94
N PRO A 163 7.60 -18.10 -17.95
CA PRO A 163 8.80 -17.34 -18.26
C PRO A 163 8.50 -15.91 -18.75
N ASN A 164 7.45 -15.72 -19.56
CA ASN A 164 7.09 -14.39 -20.05
C ASN A 164 6.48 -13.51 -18.97
N VAL A 165 5.59 -14.06 -18.13
CA VAL A 165 5.02 -13.33 -16.99
C VAL A 165 6.11 -12.94 -15.99
N LEU A 166 7.07 -13.82 -15.68
CA LEU A 166 8.21 -13.48 -14.82
C LEU A 166 9.04 -12.34 -15.40
N ARG A 167 9.34 -12.38 -16.72
CA ARG A 167 10.02 -11.30 -17.44
C ARG A 167 9.28 -9.96 -17.29
N GLN A 168 7.96 -9.97 -17.50
CA GLN A 168 7.11 -8.78 -17.35
C GLN A 168 7.11 -8.27 -15.91
N CYS A 169 7.00 -9.15 -14.91
CA CYS A 169 7.05 -8.78 -13.49
C CYS A 169 8.40 -8.16 -13.11
N ILE A 170 9.52 -8.76 -13.51
CA ILE A 170 10.87 -8.22 -13.26
C ILE A 170 11.03 -6.84 -13.90
N ASN A 171 10.56 -6.67 -15.14
CA ASN A 171 10.58 -5.37 -15.81
C ASN A 171 9.77 -4.33 -15.03
N LEU A 172 8.51 -4.63 -14.66
CA LEU A 172 7.65 -3.73 -13.91
C LEU A 172 8.24 -3.36 -12.54
N ILE A 173 8.78 -4.33 -11.79
CA ILE A 173 9.49 -4.07 -10.51
C ILE A 173 10.62 -3.06 -10.73
N SER A 174 11.39 -3.21 -11.80
CA SER A 174 12.53 -2.36 -12.11
C SER A 174 12.16 -0.95 -12.56
N VAL A 175 11.03 -0.78 -13.26
CA VAL A 175 10.62 0.53 -13.82
C VAL A 175 9.63 1.31 -12.95
N PHE A 176 8.98 0.73 -11.96
CA PHE A 176 8.04 1.43 -11.07
C PHE A 176 8.65 2.66 -10.38
N PRO A 177 9.90 2.62 -9.88
CA PRO A 177 10.57 3.82 -9.38
C PRO A 177 10.66 4.93 -10.42
N LEU A 178 11.07 4.58 -11.65
CA LEU A 178 11.22 5.54 -12.74
C LEU A 178 9.86 6.17 -13.11
N LEU A 179 8.84 5.34 -13.28
CA LEU A 179 7.48 5.80 -13.62
C LEU A 179 6.93 6.76 -12.57
N SER A 180 7.13 6.43 -11.27
CA SER A 180 6.64 7.22 -10.15
C SER A 180 7.36 8.57 -10.05
N VAL A 181 8.69 8.56 -10.06
CA VAL A 181 9.51 9.77 -9.92
C VAL A 181 9.35 10.69 -11.13
N TYR A 182 9.37 10.15 -12.36
CA TYR A 182 9.21 10.96 -13.56
C TYR A 182 7.79 11.52 -13.69
N ALA A 183 6.76 10.78 -13.29
CA ALA A 183 5.39 11.31 -13.23
C ALA A 183 5.27 12.47 -12.22
N TYR A 184 5.93 12.37 -11.07
CA TYR A 184 5.99 13.46 -10.11
C TYR A 184 6.72 14.69 -10.68
N HIS A 185 7.88 14.51 -11.33
CA HIS A 185 8.63 15.63 -11.94
C HIS A 185 7.83 16.28 -13.07
N ALA A 186 7.12 15.50 -13.91
CA ALA A 186 6.24 16.03 -14.93
C ALA A 186 5.10 16.86 -14.32
N TYR A 187 4.41 16.35 -13.29
CA TYR A 187 3.40 17.10 -12.56
C TYR A 187 3.96 18.40 -11.95
N ASN A 188 5.10 18.32 -11.30
CA ASN A 188 5.73 19.45 -10.64
C ASN A 188 6.14 20.54 -11.64
N HIS A 189 6.60 20.13 -12.83
CA HIS A 189 6.96 21.05 -13.91
C HIS A 189 5.73 21.73 -14.52
N TYR A 190 4.77 20.96 -14.99
CA TYR A 190 3.64 21.49 -15.76
C TYR A 190 2.57 22.19 -14.90
N GLU A 191 2.34 21.69 -13.67
CA GLU A 191 1.26 22.21 -12.81
C GLU A 191 1.77 23.18 -11.73
N ARG A 192 3.06 23.11 -11.37
CA ARG A 192 3.64 23.95 -10.31
C ARG A 192 4.73 24.89 -10.80
N GLY A 193 5.07 24.86 -12.10
CA GLY A 193 6.09 25.72 -12.70
C GLY A 193 7.51 25.49 -12.18
N LYS A 194 7.83 24.29 -11.66
CA LYS A 194 9.16 23.95 -11.17
C LYS A 194 10.06 23.46 -12.31
N SER A 195 11.38 23.49 -12.09
CA SER A 195 12.32 22.91 -13.04
C SER A 195 12.06 21.43 -13.27
N LEU A 196 12.21 20.97 -14.50
CA LEU A 196 12.10 19.56 -14.85
C LEU A 196 13.44 18.87 -14.63
N TYR A 197 13.43 17.81 -13.84
CA TYR A 197 14.59 16.95 -13.62
C TYR A 197 14.24 15.54 -14.12
N ILE A 198 15.07 15.00 -15.02
CA ILE A 198 14.99 13.62 -15.50
C ILE A 198 16.36 12.98 -15.32
N HIS A 199 16.66 12.58 -14.10
CA HIS A 199 17.88 11.85 -13.77
C HIS A 199 17.72 10.39 -14.16
N HIS A 200 18.68 9.87 -14.92
CA HIS A 200 18.71 8.46 -15.28
C HIS A 200 19.14 7.62 -14.06
N PRO A 201 18.58 6.42 -13.89
CA PRO A 201 19.00 5.50 -12.83
C PRO A 201 20.43 5.05 -13.05
N ASP A 202 21.14 4.84 -11.94
CA ASP A 202 22.48 4.27 -11.93
C ASP A 202 22.36 2.75 -11.67
N ARG A 203 23.04 1.96 -12.49
CA ARG A 203 22.99 0.49 -12.41
C ARG A 203 23.72 -0.08 -11.18
N SER A 204 24.68 0.68 -10.63
CA SER A 204 25.45 0.29 -9.44
C SER A 204 24.71 0.55 -8.12
N LEU A 205 23.66 1.39 -8.15
CA LEU A 205 22.91 1.78 -6.96
C LEU A 205 21.72 0.81 -6.72
N SER A 206 21.36 0.64 -5.45
CA SER A 206 20.15 -0.06 -5.03
C SER A 206 18.89 0.67 -5.51
N THR A 207 17.73 0.03 -5.38
CA THR A 207 16.44 0.65 -5.72
C THR A 207 16.17 1.88 -4.87
N ALA A 208 16.42 1.83 -3.56
CA ALA A 208 16.20 2.97 -2.65
C ALA A 208 17.11 4.15 -2.98
N GLU A 209 18.40 3.90 -3.22
CA GLU A 209 19.35 4.94 -3.63
C GLU A 209 18.94 5.60 -4.95
N ASN A 210 18.54 4.80 -5.94
CA ASN A 210 18.05 5.33 -7.22
C ASN A 210 16.81 6.21 -7.05
N ILE A 211 15.86 5.85 -6.18
CA ILE A 211 14.68 6.68 -5.91
C ILE A 211 15.11 8.05 -5.38
N LEU A 212 15.97 8.10 -4.36
CA LEU A 212 16.44 9.36 -3.76
C LEU A 212 17.24 10.18 -4.75
N MET A 213 18.17 9.55 -5.47
CA MET A 213 19.01 10.17 -6.47
C MET A 213 18.18 10.77 -7.63
N MET A 214 17.21 10.03 -8.15
CA MET A 214 16.36 10.52 -9.23
C MET A 214 15.39 11.61 -8.80
N LEU A 215 14.93 11.58 -7.54
CA LEU A 215 13.97 12.55 -7.01
C LEU A 215 14.61 13.91 -6.70
N ARG A 216 15.85 13.94 -6.23
CA ARG A 216 16.51 15.15 -5.75
C ARG A 216 17.23 15.88 -6.87
N PRO A 217 17.06 17.21 -6.97
CA PRO A 217 17.72 18.00 -8.02
C PRO A 217 19.25 17.86 -8.04
N ASP A 218 19.86 17.79 -6.86
CA ASP A 218 21.31 17.69 -6.67
C ASP A 218 21.84 16.25 -6.57
N LYS A 219 20.93 15.26 -6.67
CA LYS A 219 21.21 13.81 -6.58
C LYS A 219 21.77 13.34 -5.23
N LYS A 220 21.77 14.20 -4.20
CA LYS A 220 22.41 13.89 -2.92
C LYS A 220 21.46 13.23 -1.94
N TYR A 221 21.96 12.27 -1.19
CA TYR A 221 21.29 11.60 -0.08
C TYR A 221 22.35 11.09 0.90
N THR A 222 21.94 10.81 2.14
CA THR A 222 22.82 10.15 3.11
C THR A 222 22.63 8.63 3.04
N GLU A 223 23.61 7.88 3.51
CA GLU A 223 23.52 6.42 3.60
C GLU A 223 22.35 6.00 4.50
N LEU A 224 22.13 6.73 5.62
CA LEU A 224 21.02 6.47 6.52
C LEU A 224 19.66 6.67 5.83
N GLU A 225 19.50 7.74 5.05
CA GLU A 225 18.29 7.96 4.26
C GLU A 225 18.00 6.81 3.31
N ALA A 226 19.01 6.32 2.59
CA ALA A 226 18.85 5.22 1.65
C ALA A 226 18.51 3.91 2.36
N LYS A 227 19.17 3.58 3.47
CA LYS A 227 18.87 2.39 4.29
C LYS A 227 17.46 2.41 4.86
N ILE A 228 17.00 3.57 5.34
CA ILE A 228 15.65 3.69 5.90
C ILE A 228 14.59 3.63 4.80
N LEU A 229 14.83 4.20 3.62
CA LEU A 229 13.92 4.03 2.48
C LEU A 229 13.88 2.57 2.02
N ASP A 230 15.02 1.90 1.93
CA ASP A 230 15.09 0.47 1.60
C ASP A 230 14.29 -0.39 2.59
N LEU A 231 14.49 -0.16 3.88
CA LEU A 231 13.72 -0.82 4.93
C LEU A 231 12.21 -0.56 4.78
N ALA A 232 11.83 0.69 4.47
CA ALA A 232 10.45 1.06 4.18
C ALA A 232 9.87 0.25 3.03
N LEU A 233 10.62 0.11 1.94
CA LEU A 233 10.20 -0.70 0.81
C LEU A 233 10.04 -2.17 1.23
N VAL A 234 11.00 -2.75 1.94
CA VAL A 234 10.97 -4.16 2.38
C VAL A 234 9.71 -4.48 3.19
N ILE A 235 9.38 -3.68 4.20
CA ILE A 235 8.21 -3.97 5.06
C ILE A 235 6.85 -3.72 4.41
N HIS A 236 6.84 -3.05 3.25
CA HIS A 236 5.62 -2.81 2.47
C HIS A 236 5.42 -3.79 1.31
N MET A 237 6.41 -4.64 1.00
CA MET A 237 6.35 -5.54 -0.17
C MET A 237 5.14 -6.46 -0.17
N GLU A 238 4.79 -7.02 1.00
CA GLU A 238 3.79 -8.08 1.09
C GLU A 238 3.03 -8.01 2.42
N HIS A 239 1.75 -8.39 2.40
CA HIS A 239 0.90 -8.44 3.60
C HIS A 239 -0.29 -9.39 3.45
N GLY A 240 -0.07 -10.56 2.89
CA GLY A 240 -1.05 -11.65 2.76
C GLY A 240 -1.90 -11.58 1.50
N GLY A 241 -2.31 -12.74 1.01
CA GLY A 241 -3.14 -12.91 -0.19
C GLY A 241 -4.53 -12.27 -0.07
N GLY A 242 -5.04 -12.10 1.14
CA GLY A 242 -6.32 -11.42 1.42
C GLY A 242 -6.25 -9.90 1.48
N ASN A 243 -5.06 -9.28 1.33
CA ASN A 243 -4.95 -7.84 1.18
C ASN A 243 -5.69 -7.38 -0.08
N ASN A 244 -6.44 -6.27 -0.02
CA ASN A 244 -7.39 -5.89 -1.07
C ASN A 244 -6.74 -5.82 -2.47
N SER A 245 -5.56 -5.21 -2.61
CA SER A 245 -4.87 -5.13 -3.91
C SER A 245 -4.26 -6.47 -4.33
N THR A 246 -3.78 -7.28 -3.39
CA THR A 246 -3.29 -8.64 -3.66
C THR A 246 -4.43 -9.57 -4.06
N PHE A 247 -5.56 -9.51 -3.36
CA PHE A 247 -6.76 -10.28 -3.73
C PHE A 247 -7.30 -9.86 -5.11
N THR A 248 -7.26 -8.57 -5.43
CA THR A 248 -7.57 -8.06 -6.78
C THR A 248 -6.64 -8.68 -7.82
N THR A 249 -5.33 -8.81 -7.52
CA THR A 249 -4.37 -9.48 -8.40
C THR A 249 -4.76 -10.94 -8.64
N HIS A 250 -5.14 -11.69 -7.61
CA HIS A 250 -5.65 -13.06 -7.75
C HIS A 250 -6.90 -13.12 -8.62
N VAL A 251 -7.92 -12.31 -8.31
CA VAL A 251 -9.19 -12.30 -9.05
C VAL A 251 -8.96 -12.02 -10.52
N VAL A 252 -8.18 -11.00 -10.85
CA VAL A 252 -7.94 -10.60 -12.24
C VAL A 252 -7.02 -11.60 -12.96
N SER A 253 -5.98 -12.12 -12.28
CA SER A 253 -5.10 -13.15 -12.83
C SER A 253 -5.85 -14.45 -13.14
N SER A 254 -6.83 -14.85 -12.31
CA SER A 254 -7.61 -16.06 -12.52
C SER A 254 -8.48 -16.04 -13.79
N SER A 255 -8.68 -14.87 -14.38
CA SER A 255 -9.35 -14.75 -15.70
C SER A 255 -8.45 -15.07 -16.88
N GLY A 256 -7.13 -15.24 -16.67
CA GLY A 256 -6.14 -15.47 -17.72
C GLY A 256 -5.68 -14.21 -18.45
N THR A 257 -5.94 -13.00 -17.92
CA THR A 257 -5.54 -11.73 -18.54
C THR A 257 -4.03 -11.48 -18.48
N ASP A 258 -3.57 -10.50 -19.24
CA ASP A 258 -2.18 -10.06 -19.29
C ASP A 258 -1.67 -9.46 -17.95
N THR A 259 -0.35 -9.36 -17.81
CA THR A 259 0.30 -8.86 -16.58
C THR A 259 0.03 -7.38 -16.34
N TYR A 260 0.00 -6.56 -17.39
CA TYR A 260 -0.18 -5.12 -17.27
C TYR A 260 -1.57 -4.78 -16.75
N SER A 261 -2.60 -5.45 -17.27
CA SER A 261 -3.99 -5.33 -16.80
C SER A 261 -4.16 -5.77 -15.35
N ALA A 262 -3.55 -6.90 -14.96
CA ALA A 262 -3.61 -7.40 -13.59
C ALA A 262 -2.95 -6.42 -12.59
N ILE A 263 -1.78 -5.89 -12.92
CA ILE A 263 -1.06 -4.91 -12.09
C ILE A 263 -1.77 -3.56 -12.07
N ALA A 264 -2.35 -3.10 -13.18
CA ALA A 264 -3.15 -1.87 -13.21
C ALA A 264 -4.40 -1.98 -12.33
N ALA A 265 -5.05 -3.13 -12.29
CA ALA A 265 -6.17 -3.40 -11.38
C ALA A 265 -5.73 -3.35 -9.90
N ALA A 266 -4.59 -3.94 -9.57
CA ALA A 266 -4.00 -3.88 -8.23
C ALA A 266 -3.65 -2.43 -7.81
N LEU A 267 -3.11 -1.62 -8.73
CA LEU A 267 -2.86 -0.18 -8.53
C LEU A 267 -4.17 0.57 -8.26
N GLY A 268 -5.24 0.28 -9.01
CA GLY A 268 -6.57 0.86 -8.80
C GLY A 268 -7.12 0.55 -7.40
N SER A 269 -6.93 -0.67 -6.91
CA SER A 269 -7.28 -1.08 -5.56
C SER A 269 -6.44 -0.33 -4.50
N LEU A 270 -5.10 -0.30 -4.67
CA LEU A 270 -4.20 0.35 -3.72
C LEU A 270 -4.44 1.87 -3.63
N LYS A 271 -4.76 2.52 -4.75
CA LYS A 271 -5.06 3.95 -4.81
C LYS A 271 -6.23 4.37 -3.91
N GLY A 272 -7.15 3.47 -3.61
CA GLY A 272 -8.33 3.75 -2.81
C GLY A 272 -7.98 4.32 -1.42
N PRO A 273 -8.69 5.39 -0.95
CA PRO A 273 -8.35 6.06 0.31
C PRO A 273 -8.54 5.18 1.55
N LYS A 274 -9.26 4.07 1.44
CA LYS A 274 -9.43 3.07 2.51
C LYS A 274 -8.32 2.03 2.53
N HIS A 275 -7.41 2.02 1.53
CA HIS A 275 -6.32 1.07 1.42
C HIS A 275 -4.96 1.77 1.49
N GLY A 276 -4.45 2.36 0.41
CA GLY A 276 -3.11 2.93 0.36
C GLY A 276 -2.97 4.38 0.84
N GLY A 277 -4.05 5.03 1.26
CA GLY A 277 -4.04 6.44 1.65
C GLY A 277 -3.92 6.72 3.16
N ALA A 278 -3.69 5.69 3.99
CA ALA A 278 -3.74 5.84 5.45
C ALA A 278 -2.57 6.67 6.00
N ASN A 279 -1.34 6.47 5.51
CA ASN A 279 -0.17 7.23 5.93
C ASN A 279 -0.30 8.74 5.64
N LEU A 280 -0.90 9.10 4.51
CA LEU A 280 -1.18 10.51 4.17
C LEU A 280 -2.17 11.13 5.16
N LYS A 281 -3.17 10.37 5.62
CA LYS A 281 -4.12 10.79 6.64
C LYS A 281 -3.46 11.00 8.00
N VAL A 282 -2.53 10.12 8.38
CA VAL A 282 -1.73 10.28 9.62
C VAL A 282 -0.97 11.61 9.57
N VAL A 283 -0.22 11.87 8.52
CA VAL A 283 0.57 13.12 8.40
C VAL A 283 -0.31 14.35 8.47
N LYS A 284 -1.45 14.37 7.79
CA LYS A 284 -2.40 15.49 7.83
C LYS A 284 -3.02 15.67 9.22
N MET A 285 -3.36 14.58 9.92
CA MET A 285 -3.87 14.61 11.28
C MET A 285 -2.83 15.17 12.27
N ILE A 286 -1.58 14.71 12.17
CA ILE A 286 -0.49 15.23 13.01
C ILE A 286 -0.22 16.72 12.71
N HIS A 287 -0.30 17.12 11.44
CA HIS A 287 -0.17 18.53 11.07
C HIS A 287 -1.31 19.37 11.68
N ASP A 288 -2.55 18.89 11.64
CA ASP A 288 -3.70 19.56 12.26
C ASP A 288 -3.54 19.65 13.80
N LEU A 289 -3.10 18.55 14.45
CA LEU A 289 -2.79 18.52 15.87
C LEU A 289 -1.77 19.62 16.25
N LYS A 290 -0.68 19.74 15.50
CA LYS A 290 0.38 20.73 15.75
C LYS A 290 -0.11 22.17 15.68
N HIS A 291 -1.21 22.45 14.98
CA HIS A 291 -1.83 23.79 14.93
C HIS A 291 -2.80 24.04 16.07
N HIS A 292 -3.36 22.99 16.67
CA HIS A 292 -4.39 23.12 17.71
C HIS A 292 -3.82 22.94 19.13
N VAL A 293 -2.73 22.20 19.30
CA VAL A 293 -2.04 21.96 20.57
C VAL A 293 -0.91 22.98 20.71
N LYS A 294 -0.87 23.69 21.83
CA LYS A 294 0.13 24.74 22.08
C LYS A 294 1.48 24.17 22.52
N ASP A 295 1.43 23.25 23.49
CA ASP A 295 2.63 22.54 23.94
C ASP A 295 2.53 21.03 23.60
N TRP A 296 3.36 20.61 22.66
CA TRP A 296 3.40 19.21 22.21
C TRP A 296 4.04 18.25 23.23
N ASN A 297 4.60 18.77 24.33
CA ASN A 297 5.11 17.97 25.44
C ASN A 297 4.06 17.82 26.55
N ASP A 298 2.96 18.57 26.51
CA ASP A 298 1.86 18.46 27.45
C ASP A 298 0.94 17.30 27.05
N GLU A 299 0.99 16.23 27.85
CA GLU A 299 0.19 15.04 27.64
C GLU A 299 -1.32 15.31 27.73
N GLU A 300 -1.76 16.22 28.61
CA GLU A 300 -3.17 16.55 28.79
C GLU A 300 -3.73 17.29 27.58
N GLU A 301 -2.97 18.24 27.01
CA GLU A 301 -3.37 18.94 25.77
C GLU A 301 -3.44 17.97 24.58
N VAL A 302 -2.46 17.09 24.41
CA VAL A 302 -2.43 16.08 23.35
C VAL A 302 -3.58 15.09 23.52
N GLU A 303 -3.82 14.59 24.73
CA GLU A 303 -4.92 13.67 25.02
C GLU A 303 -6.30 14.33 24.75
N ALA A 304 -6.49 15.57 25.16
CA ALA A 304 -7.70 16.33 24.89
C ALA A 304 -7.98 16.49 23.39
N TYR A 305 -6.92 16.72 22.59
CA TYR A 305 -7.06 16.76 21.12
C TYR A 305 -7.45 15.40 20.54
N LEU A 306 -6.86 14.30 21.02
CA LEU A 306 -7.19 12.94 20.57
C LEU A 306 -8.66 12.58 20.88
N ARG A 307 -9.21 13.03 22.03
CA ARG A 307 -10.64 12.90 22.37
C ARG A 307 -11.53 13.68 21.39
N LYS A 308 -11.17 14.93 21.06
CA LYS A 308 -11.90 15.74 20.06
C LYS A 308 -11.91 15.09 18.68
N LEU A 309 -10.82 14.41 18.26
CA LEU A 309 -10.81 13.61 17.03
C LEU A 309 -11.88 12.52 17.06
N LEU A 310 -11.99 11.75 18.16
CA LEU A 310 -12.98 10.68 18.30
C LEU A 310 -14.40 11.20 18.35
N HIS A 311 -14.62 12.40 18.92
CA HIS A 311 -15.91 13.09 18.99
C HIS A 311 -16.29 13.79 17.67
N LYS A 312 -15.44 13.75 16.63
CA LYS A 312 -15.65 14.36 15.32
C LYS A 312 -15.67 15.90 15.35
N GLU A 313 -14.98 16.50 16.28
CA GLU A 313 -14.95 17.95 16.49
C GLU A 313 -13.83 18.65 15.70
N VAL A 314 -12.77 17.92 15.35
CA VAL A 314 -11.58 18.46 14.69
C VAL A 314 -11.16 17.62 13.48
N PHE A 315 -10.20 18.13 12.71
CA PHE A 315 -9.65 17.53 11.50
C PHE A 315 -10.73 17.21 10.46
N ASP A 316 -10.88 15.96 10.03
CA ASP A 316 -11.81 15.54 8.96
C ASP A 316 -13.16 15.03 9.49
N GLN A 317 -13.42 15.16 10.77
CA GLN A 317 -14.69 14.83 11.47
C GLN A 317 -15.16 13.37 11.26
N LYS A 318 -14.23 12.45 10.98
CA LYS A 318 -14.56 11.01 10.81
C LYS A 318 -14.55 10.24 12.13
N GLY A 319 -14.05 10.83 13.20
CA GLY A 319 -13.96 10.18 14.51
C GLY A 319 -12.89 9.08 14.54
N LEU A 320 -11.77 9.28 13.84
CA LEU A 320 -10.69 8.29 13.76
C LEU A 320 -9.35 8.92 14.17
N ILE A 321 -8.57 8.19 14.95
CA ILE A 321 -7.14 8.45 15.13
C ILE A 321 -6.43 7.59 14.09
N TYR A 322 -6.00 8.23 12.99
CA TYR A 322 -5.37 7.52 11.88
C TYR A 322 -4.01 6.94 12.28
N GLY A 323 -3.68 5.77 11.74
CA GLY A 323 -2.48 5.03 12.10
C GLY A 323 -2.65 4.15 13.34
N MET A 324 -3.81 4.22 14.02
CA MET A 324 -4.15 3.38 15.16
C MET A 324 -5.14 2.29 14.80
N GLY A 325 -4.82 1.05 15.19
CA GLY A 325 -5.60 -0.16 14.86
C GLY A 325 -5.29 -0.72 13.49
N HIS A 326 -5.58 -2.00 13.32
CA HIS A 326 -5.37 -2.75 12.10
C HIS A 326 -6.48 -3.80 11.92
N ALA A 327 -6.78 -4.19 10.69
CA ALA A 327 -7.80 -5.19 10.40
C ALA A 327 -7.48 -6.57 10.97
N ILE A 328 -6.20 -6.89 11.17
CA ILE A 328 -5.69 -8.16 11.66
C ILE A 328 -5.02 -7.98 13.02
N TYR A 329 -4.01 -7.11 13.11
CA TYR A 329 -3.23 -6.91 14.33
C TYR A 329 -4.00 -6.14 15.40
N SER A 330 -4.08 -6.71 16.60
CA SER A 330 -4.70 -6.06 17.77
C SER A 330 -3.68 -5.70 18.85
N VAL A 331 -2.59 -6.44 18.96
CA VAL A 331 -1.56 -6.25 20.01
C VAL A 331 -0.41 -5.40 19.48
N SER A 332 0.19 -5.79 18.37
CA SER A 332 1.28 -5.05 17.73
C SER A 332 1.31 -5.30 16.22
N ASP A 333 1.81 -4.33 15.44
CA ASP A 333 2.14 -4.49 14.02
C ASP A 333 3.67 -4.64 13.89
N PRO A 334 4.19 -5.82 13.48
CA PRO A 334 5.63 -6.07 13.43
C PRO A 334 6.38 -5.10 12.51
N ARG A 335 5.70 -4.54 11.51
CA ARG A 335 6.28 -3.55 10.60
C ARG A 335 6.48 -2.20 11.27
N ALA A 336 5.52 -1.76 12.10
CA ALA A 336 5.64 -0.54 12.90
C ALA A 336 6.77 -0.67 13.93
N GLU A 337 6.93 -1.85 14.54
CA GLU A 337 8.01 -2.11 15.49
C GLU A 337 9.39 -2.06 14.83
N VAL A 338 9.54 -2.67 13.65
CA VAL A 338 10.78 -2.61 12.86
C VAL A 338 11.11 -1.16 12.52
N PHE A 339 10.16 -0.37 12.05
CA PHE A 339 10.37 1.05 11.74
C PHE A 339 10.80 1.87 12.95
N LYS A 340 10.13 1.69 14.07
CA LYS A 340 10.36 2.49 15.28
C LYS A 340 11.83 2.52 15.72
N GLY A 341 12.57 1.42 15.50
CA GLY A 341 14.00 1.34 15.82
C GLY A 341 14.85 2.36 15.07
N PHE A 342 14.48 2.72 13.83
CA PHE A 342 15.25 3.60 12.95
C PHE A 342 14.70 5.03 12.86
N VAL A 343 13.43 5.23 13.18
CA VAL A 343 12.78 6.56 13.14
C VAL A 343 13.46 7.55 14.06
N LYS A 344 13.89 7.09 15.25
CA LYS A 344 14.59 7.94 16.23
C LYS A 344 15.93 8.45 15.70
N GLU A 345 16.72 7.55 15.10
CA GLU A 345 18.03 7.88 14.54
C GLU A 345 17.91 8.91 13.41
N LEU A 346 17.01 8.67 12.47
CA LEU A 346 16.73 9.61 11.39
C LEU A 346 16.21 10.96 11.92
N ALA A 347 15.34 10.94 12.94
CA ALA A 347 14.84 12.18 13.54
C ALA A 347 15.95 13.02 14.19
N ILE A 348 16.96 12.38 14.76
CA ILE A 348 18.14 13.06 15.30
C ILE A 348 18.95 13.65 14.16
N GLU A 349 19.28 12.89 13.11
CA GLU A 349 20.03 13.37 11.93
C GLU A 349 19.33 14.56 11.28
N LYS A 350 18.00 14.53 11.20
CA LYS A 350 17.19 15.60 10.57
C LYS A 350 16.80 16.74 11.52
N GLY A 351 17.24 16.73 12.78
CA GLY A 351 16.86 17.76 13.76
C GLY A 351 15.35 17.74 14.11
N ARG A 352 14.68 16.60 13.92
CA ARG A 352 13.24 16.42 14.10
C ARG A 352 12.87 15.66 15.40
N GLN A 353 13.72 15.74 16.42
CA GLN A 353 13.53 15.04 17.69
C GLN A 353 12.21 15.40 18.39
N LYS A 354 11.79 16.67 18.31
CA LYS A 354 10.50 17.12 18.89
C LYS A 354 9.31 16.42 18.24
N ASP A 355 9.36 16.26 16.91
CA ASP A 355 8.33 15.54 16.18
C ASP A 355 8.28 14.06 16.59
N TYR A 356 9.46 13.41 16.69
CA TYR A 356 9.55 12.03 17.15
C TYR A 356 8.93 11.84 18.55
N ASN A 357 9.22 12.75 19.48
CA ASN A 357 8.66 12.68 20.84
C ASN A 357 7.13 12.79 20.82
N LEU A 358 6.57 13.67 19.96
CA LEU A 358 5.13 13.79 19.77
C LEU A 358 4.52 12.48 19.21
N TYR A 359 5.13 11.88 18.18
CA TYR A 359 4.67 10.58 17.65
C TYR A 359 4.71 9.49 18.72
N ALA A 360 5.79 9.39 19.50
CA ALA A 360 5.91 8.42 20.59
C ALA A 360 4.86 8.65 21.70
N MET A 361 4.54 9.91 22.00
CA MET A 361 3.47 10.26 22.95
C MET A 361 2.09 9.84 22.43
N ILE A 362 1.77 10.15 21.18
CA ILE A 362 0.48 9.77 20.57
C ILE A 362 0.36 8.23 20.52
N GLU A 363 1.42 7.51 20.15
CA GLU A 363 1.43 6.04 20.14
C GLU A 363 1.06 5.46 21.53
N ARG A 364 1.50 6.10 22.61
CA ARG A 364 1.22 5.69 23.99
C ARG A 364 -0.17 6.08 24.46
N LEU A 365 -0.63 7.29 24.12
CA LEU A 365 -1.92 7.83 24.59
C LEU A 365 -3.11 7.32 23.80
N ALA A 366 -3.00 7.22 22.46
CA ALA A 366 -4.13 6.91 21.59
C ALA A 366 -4.83 5.58 21.91
N PRO A 367 -4.13 4.47 22.23
CA PRO A 367 -4.80 3.23 22.64
C PRO A 367 -5.68 3.39 23.87
N LYS A 368 -5.24 4.15 24.86
CA LYS A 368 -5.98 4.44 26.10
C LYS A 368 -7.23 5.25 25.79
N VAL A 369 -7.07 6.35 25.06
CA VAL A 369 -8.18 7.23 24.67
C VAL A 369 -9.22 6.47 23.83
N ILE A 370 -8.80 5.61 22.89
CA ILE A 370 -9.73 4.79 22.10
C ILE A 370 -10.47 3.78 22.98
N ALA A 371 -9.78 3.13 23.93
CA ALA A 371 -10.39 2.16 24.83
C ALA A 371 -11.46 2.82 25.71
N ASP A 372 -11.14 3.99 26.29
CA ASP A 372 -12.05 4.74 27.15
C ASP A 372 -13.31 5.19 26.40
N GLU A 373 -13.13 5.82 25.22
CA GLU A 373 -14.24 6.43 24.45
C GLU A 373 -15.12 5.41 23.73
N ARG A 374 -14.54 4.31 23.25
CA ARG A 374 -15.26 3.31 22.45
C ARG A 374 -15.62 2.03 23.18
N ARG A 375 -15.21 1.89 24.45
CA ARG A 375 -15.34 0.67 25.24
C ARG A 375 -14.83 -0.57 24.50
N ILE A 376 -13.74 -0.40 23.73
CA ILE A 376 -13.11 -1.48 22.96
C ILE A 376 -12.03 -2.10 23.85
N TYR A 377 -12.28 -3.29 24.34
CA TYR A 377 -11.34 -4.05 25.17
C TYR A 377 -10.34 -4.89 24.34
N LYS A 378 -10.47 -4.93 23.01
CA LYS A 378 -9.43 -5.46 22.13
C LYS A 378 -8.33 -4.42 22.04
N GLY A 379 -7.09 -4.83 22.23
CA GLY A 379 -5.93 -3.94 22.11
C GLY A 379 -5.96 -3.17 20.79
N VAL A 380 -5.53 -1.92 20.84
CA VAL A 380 -5.31 -1.06 19.65
C VAL A 380 -3.84 -0.68 19.65
N SER A 381 -3.13 -0.91 18.57
CA SER A 381 -1.72 -0.57 18.41
C SER A 381 -1.50 0.32 17.19
N ALA A 382 -0.36 1.02 17.16
CA ALA A 382 0.09 1.71 15.97
C ALA A 382 0.34 0.70 14.85
N ASN A 383 -0.13 1.03 13.65
CA ASN A 383 0.16 0.25 12.45
C ASN A 383 1.32 0.89 11.65
N VAL A 384 1.75 0.24 10.57
CA VAL A 384 2.88 0.71 9.76
C VAL A 384 2.67 2.12 9.20
N ASP A 385 1.43 2.53 8.92
CA ASP A 385 1.11 3.85 8.37
C ASP A 385 1.35 4.98 9.36
N PHE A 386 1.35 4.70 10.66
CA PHE A 386 1.61 5.68 11.70
C PHE A 386 3.03 6.27 11.57
N TYR A 387 4.04 5.43 11.35
CA TYR A 387 5.42 5.88 11.22
C TYR A 387 5.87 6.14 9.79
N SER A 388 5.33 5.43 8.79
CA SER A 388 5.79 5.55 7.41
C SER A 388 5.64 6.96 6.85
N GLY A 389 4.53 7.65 7.15
CA GLY A 389 4.35 9.03 6.74
C GLY A 389 5.36 9.98 7.37
N PHE A 390 5.71 9.77 8.63
CA PHE A 390 6.75 10.56 9.31
C PHE A 390 8.13 10.32 8.70
N VAL A 391 8.50 9.07 8.45
CA VAL A 391 9.74 8.71 7.75
C VAL A 391 9.81 9.39 6.39
N TYR A 392 8.76 9.28 5.58
CA TYR A 392 8.74 9.91 4.27
C TYR A 392 8.88 11.44 4.34
N SER A 393 8.30 12.07 5.37
CA SER A 393 8.48 13.51 5.59
C SER A 393 9.91 13.89 5.97
N MET A 394 10.65 13.03 6.67
CA MET A 394 12.06 13.24 7.02
C MET A 394 13.01 12.98 5.85
N LEU A 395 12.59 12.15 4.89
CA LEU A 395 13.30 11.92 3.63
C LEU A 395 12.99 12.99 2.57
N ASP A 396 12.22 14.03 2.91
CA ASP A 396 11.75 15.09 2.01
C ASP A 396 10.98 14.55 0.80
N LEU A 397 10.31 13.39 0.96
CA LEU A 397 9.43 12.87 -0.08
C LEU A 397 8.18 13.75 -0.18
N PRO A 398 7.76 14.16 -1.39
CA PRO A 398 6.52 14.89 -1.58
C PRO A 398 5.30 14.02 -1.27
N LEU A 399 4.24 14.62 -0.75
CA LEU A 399 3.02 13.90 -0.36
C LEU A 399 2.40 13.10 -1.52
N GLU A 400 2.57 13.57 -2.75
CA GLU A 400 2.10 12.91 -3.97
C GLU A 400 2.78 11.54 -4.22
N LEU A 401 3.96 11.30 -3.62
CA LEU A 401 4.70 10.05 -3.75
C LEU A 401 4.46 9.06 -2.61
N TYR A 402 3.72 9.39 -1.55
CA TYR A 402 3.53 8.49 -0.40
C TYR A 402 2.86 7.16 -0.79
N THR A 403 1.73 7.21 -1.50
CA THR A 403 1.08 5.99 -2.01
C THR A 403 1.88 5.33 -3.14
N PRO A 404 2.49 6.06 -4.09
CA PRO A 404 3.44 5.47 -5.05
C PRO A 404 4.62 4.72 -4.43
N MET A 405 5.22 5.20 -3.32
CA MET A 405 6.25 4.43 -2.60
C MET A 405 5.73 3.07 -2.12
N PHE A 406 4.48 3.06 -1.63
CA PHE A 406 3.81 1.81 -1.28
C PHE A 406 3.62 0.90 -2.50
N ALA A 407 3.27 1.44 -3.66
CA ALA A 407 3.13 0.69 -4.90
C ALA A 407 4.48 0.12 -5.40
N ILE A 408 5.57 0.91 -5.32
CA ILE A 408 6.93 0.47 -5.68
C ILE A 408 7.36 -0.75 -4.84
N ALA A 409 7.00 -0.78 -3.58
CA ALA A 409 7.24 -1.93 -2.72
C ALA A 409 6.31 -3.11 -3.08
N ARG A 410 5.01 -2.85 -3.16
CA ARG A 410 3.97 -3.88 -3.25
C ARG A 410 3.91 -4.57 -4.61
N ILE A 411 4.47 -3.99 -5.69
CA ILE A 411 4.57 -4.67 -6.99
C ILE A 411 5.30 -6.01 -6.88
N VAL A 412 6.24 -6.16 -5.94
CA VAL A 412 6.94 -7.42 -5.67
C VAL A 412 5.96 -8.48 -5.17
N GLY A 413 5.15 -8.16 -4.16
CA GLY A 413 4.11 -9.04 -3.64
C GLY A 413 3.07 -9.40 -4.70
N TRP A 414 2.56 -8.41 -5.45
CA TRP A 414 1.62 -8.68 -6.55
C TRP A 414 2.22 -9.60 -7.60
N SER A 415 3.48 -9.40 -7.97
CA SER A 415 4.19 -10.25 -8.93
C SER A 415 4.32 -11.68 -8.43
N ALA A 416 4.69 -11.87 -7.16
CA ALA A 416 4.79 -13.19 -6.54
C ALA A 416 3.42 -13.90 -6.52
N HIS A 417 2.36 -13.21 -6.09
CA HIS A 417 1.00 -13.77 -6.06
C HIS A 417 0.44 -14.04 -7.46
N ARG A 418 0.76 -13.21 -8.47
CA ARG A 418 0.40 -13.49 -9.85
C ARG A 418 1.09 -14.75 -10.36
N MET A 419 2.39 -14.92 -10.10
CA MET A 419 3.10 -16.15 -10.44
C MET A 419 2.50 -17.37 -9.74
N GLU A 420 2.20 -17.26 -8.44
CA GLU A 420 1.57 -18.34 -7.67
C GLU A 420 0.19 -18.71 -8.22
N GLU A 421 -0.63 -17.71 -8.56
CA GLU A 421 -1.95 -17.93 -9.18
C GLU A 421 -1.84 -18.70 -10.50
N LEU A 422 -0.95 -18.27 -11.40
CA LEU A 422 -0.77 -18.93 -12.70
C LEU A 422 -0.17 -20.34 -12.59
N ILE A 423 0.67 -20.61 -11.57
CA ILE A 423 1.23 -21.95 -11.31
C ILE A 423 0.13 -22.92 -10.82
N ASN A 424 -0.83 -22.43 -10.02
CA ASN A 424 -1.83 -23.27 -9.34
C ASN A 424 -3.24 -23.10 -9.92
N MET A 425 -3.42 -22.24 -10.92
CA MET A 425 -4.73 -21.89 -11.48
C MET A 425 -5.38 -23.09 -12.17
N ASP A 426 -6.61 -23.40 -11.74
CA ASP A 426 -7.50 -24.31 -12.44
C ASP A 426 -8.90 -23.70 -12.69
N LYS A 427 -9.28 -22.70 -11.91
CA LYS A 427 -10.62 -22.08 -11.96
C LYS A 427 -10.59 -20.58 -11.78
N ILE A 428 -11.48 -19.89 -12.51
CA ILE A 428 -11.74 -18.48 -12.32
C ILE A 428 -12.36 -18.22 -10.93
N ILE A 429 -11.88 -17.22 -10.21
CA ILE A 429 -12.44 -16.82 -8.91
C ILE A 429 -13.79 -16.14 -9.17
N ARG A 430 -14.87 -16.84 -8.77
CA ARG A 430 -16.24 -16.41 -9.03
C ARG A 430 -17.12 -16.66 -7.80
N PRO A 431 -17.24 -15.71 -6.87
CA PRO A 431 -18.13 -15.83 -5.72
C PRO A 431 -19.61 -15.81 -6.17
N ALA A 432 -20.49 -16.39 -5.37
CA ALA A 432 -21.94 -16.32 -5.57
C ALA A 432 -22.50 -14.98 -5.07
N TYR A 433 -23.51 -14.45 -5.78
CA TYR A 433 -24.33 -13.32 -5.36
C TYR A 433 -25.79 -13.70 -5.35
N LYS A 434 -26.51 -13.37 -4.25
CA LYS A 434 -27.96 -13.61 -4.13
C LYS A 434 -28.72 -12.42 -4.70
N ASN A 435 -29.55 -12.65 -5.71
CA ASN A 435 -30.53 -11.68 -6.15
C ASN A 435 -31.63 -11.53 -5.09
N VAL A 436 -31.96 -10.31 -4.72
CA VAL A 436 -33.00 -9.95 -3.74
C VAL A 436 -34.15 -9.14 -4.36
N MET A 437 -34.18 -8.97 -5.68
CA MET A 437 -35.28 -8.40 -6.44
C MET A 437 -36.37 -9.45 -6.68
N GLU A 438 -37.61 -9.03 -6.61
CA GLU A 438 -38.73 -9.84 -7.10
C GLU A 438 -38.76 -9.87 -8.63
N GLU A 439 -39.27 -10.96 -9.19
CA GLU A 439 -39.49 -11.06 -10.64
C GLU A 439 -40.67 -10.17 -11.01
N VAL A 440 -40.47 -9.29 -12.00
CA VAL A 440 -41.52 -8.42 -12.53
C VAL A 440 -41.68 -8.64 -14.03
N ALA A 441 -42.90 -8.56 -14.51
CA ALA A 441 -43.17 -8.66 -15.93
C ALA A 441 -42.69 -7.40 -16.67
N TYR A 442 -42.23 -7.58 -17.93
CA TYR A 442 -41.93 -6.46 -18.79
C TYR A 442 -43.22 -5.69 -19.13
N VAL A 443 -43.19 -4.37 -18.92
CA VAL A 443 -44.26 -3.45 -19.30
C VAL A 443 -43.81 -2.69 -20.55
N PRO A 444 -44.58 -2.65 -21.63
CA PRO A 444 -44.28 -1.86 -22.83
C PRO A 444 -44.11 -0.38 -22.50
N LEU A 445 -43.29 0.33 -23.26
CA LEU A 445 -42.96 1.75 -22.98
C LEU A 445 -44.19 2.64 -22.89
N GLU A 446 -45.19 2.39 -23.75
CA GLU A 446 -46.44 3.12 -23.82
C GLU A 446 -47.39 2.94 -22.62
N GLN A 447 -47.08 1.93 -21.76
CA GLN A 447 -47.89 1.56 -20.60
C GLN A 447 -47.19 1.85 -19.25
N ARG A 448 -46.03 2.47 -19.27
CA ARG A 448 -45.24 2.82 -18.07
C ARG A 448 -45.67 4.15 -17.47
#